data_2898e5c5fa56acfe0b7164e047717af2
#
_entry.id   2898e5c5fa56acfe0b7164e047717af2
#
_cell.length_a   1.000
_cell.length_b   1.000
_cell.length_c   1.000
_cell.angle_alpha   90.00
_cell.angle_beta   90.00
_cell.angle_gamma   90.00
#
_symmetry.space_group_name_H-M   'P 1'
#
loop_
_entity.id
_entity.type
_entity.pdbx_description
1 polymer ?
#
loop_
_entity_poly.entity_id
_entity_poly.type
_entity_poly.pdbx_seq_one_letter_code
_entity_poly.pdbx_strand_id
1 'polypeptide(L)'
;LVVHHGLFWSPQQPWTGKKRDLIGELVEHNLAVYSAHLPLDLHPRLGNNAGLLKALKFTKPKPFFEERGQFIGLRTSTRLCRDVLGSRLKTVLGAPPVKIKGGPSVCRKIGIVTGGAGGSLAKAAAEGVDTFITGEGAHWTAALAEELGINVFYGGHYATETFGVKALSAHLAKKYRLPWTFLDHPTGL
;
A
#
# COMPACT_ATOMS: atom_id res chain seq x y z
N LEU A 1 3.42 16.83 11.69
CA LEU A 1 2.65 15.87 10.90
C LEU A 1 3.52 14.72 10.45
N VAL A 2 3.03 13.48 10.46
CA VAL A 2 3.68 12.31 9.87
C VAL A 2 2.84 11.90 8.66
N VAL A 3 3.46 11.86 7.49
CA VAL A 3 2.79 11.58 6.22
C VAL A 3 3.57 10.52 5.43
N HIS A 4 2.89 9.79 4.54
CA HIS A 4 3.54 8.85 3.64
C HIS A 4 4.15 9.61 2.44
N HIS A 5 3.35 10.31 1.68
CA HIS A 5 3.81 11.19 0.61
C HIS A 5 4.13 12.58 1.13
N GLY A 6 5.33 13.08 0.83
CA GLY A 6 5.79 14.39 1.27
C GLY A 6 5.31 15.53 0.36
N LEU A 7 5.55 16.76 0.80
CA LEU A 7 5.16 17.99 0.10
C LEU A 7 5.76 18.12 -1.32
N PHE A 8 6.86 17.44 -1.58
CA PHE A 8 7.61 17.52 -2.84
C PHE A 8 7.52 16.25 -3.69
N TRP A 9 6.56 15.35 -3.37
CA TRP A 9 6.40 14.08 -4.08
C TRP A 9 5.90 14.25 -5.51
N SER A 10 4.93 15.13 -5.74
CA SER A 10 4.39 15.40 -7.07
C SER A 10 5.40 16.18 -7.96
N PRO A 11 5.22 16.18 -9.30
CA PRO A 11 6.04 16.98 -10.19
C PRO A 11 6.18 18.42 -9.68
N GLN A 12 7.35 19.00 -9.88
CA GLN A 12 7.62 20.36 -9.42
C GLN A 12 6.61 21.33 -10.02
N GLN A 13 5.90 22.03 -9.15
CA GLN A 13 4.95 23.07 -9.51
C GLN A 13 5.44 24.41 -8.93
N PRO A 14 5.14 25.54 -9.57
CA PRO A 14 5.44 26.84 -9.00
C PRO A 14 4.87 27.00 -7.57
N TRP A 15 5.60 27.69 -6.71
CA TRP A 15 5.18 27.98 -5.34
C TRP A 15 4.18 29.13 -5.30
N THR A 16 3.05 28.94 -5.97
CA THR A 16 1.97 29.93 -6.11
C THR A 16 0.63 29.31 -5.70
N GLY A 17 -0.38 30.14 -5.53
CA GLY A 17 -1.74 29.69 -5.19
C GLY A 17 -1.77 28.80 -3.96
N LYS A 18 -2.54 27.74 -4.02
CA LYS A 18 -2.75 26.82 -2.89
C LYS A 18 -1.49 26.19 -2.33
N LYS A 19 -0.45 25.99 -3.17
CA LYS A 19 0.82 25.42 -2.67
C LYS A 19 1.57 26.42 -1.80
N ARG A 20 1.62 27.70 -2.18
CA ARG A 20 2.15 28.78 -1.35
C ARG A 20 1.36 28.91 -0.03
N ASP A 21 0.03 28.88 -0.14
CA ASP A 21 -0.85 29.03 1.03
C ASP A 21 -0.64 27.88 2.01
N LEU A 22 -0.54 26.62 1.54
CA LEU A 22 -0.21 25.47 2.38
C LEU A 22 1.13 25.65 3.14
N ILE A 23 2.17 26.14 2.45
CA ILE A 23 3.45 26.41 3.12
C ILE A 23 3.32 27.54 4.13
N GLY A 24 2.54 28.57 3.83
CA GLY A 24 2.21 29.65 4.75
C GLY A 24 1.58 29.13 6.04
N GLU A 25 0.55 28.30 5.93
CA GLU A 25 -0.12 27.65 7.07
C GLU A 25 0.87 26.82 7.92
N LEU A 26 1.74 26.04 7.28
CA LEU A 26 2.72 25.22 8.02
C LEU A 26 3.71 26.11 8.81
N VAL A 27 4.16 27.23 8.22
CA VAL A 27 5.09 28.16 8.89
C VAL A 27 4.38 28.93 9.98
N GLU A 28 3.21 29.50 9.71
CA GLU A 28 2.43 30.29 10.65
C GLU A 28 2.08 29.50 11.94
N HIS A 29 1.72 28.21 11.74
CA HIS A 29 1.36 27.33 12.86
C HIS A 29 2.50 26.49 13.39
N ASN A 30 3.74 26.75 12.98
CA ASN A 30 4.95 26.01 13.42
C ASN A 30 4.79 24.48 13.25
N LEU A 31 4.22 24.03 12.12
CA LEU A 31 3.95 22.64 11.84
C LEU A 31 5.07 22.01 11.02
N ALA A 32 5.83 21.10 11.61
CA ALA A 32 6.78 20.28 10.89
C ALA A 32 6.08 19.14 10.14
N VAL A 33 6.55 18.81 8.93
CA VAL A 33 6.08 17.67 8.14
C VAL A 33 7.22 16.67 7.99
N TYR A 34 7.02 15.45 8.48
CA TYR A 34 7.91 14.32 8.32
C TYR A 34 7.31 13.32 7.35
N SER A 35 7.94 13.13 6.19
CA SER A 35 7.53 12.15 5.19
C SER A 35 8.35 10.88 5.32
N ALA A 36 7.68 9.72 5.33
CA ALA A 36 8.31 8.40 5.31
C ALA A 36 7.65 7.55 4.22
N HIS A 37 8.22 7.57 3.02
CA HIS A 37 7.73 6.86 1.83
C HIS A 37 8.33 5.44 1.73
N LEU A 38 9.08 5.12 0.67
CA LEU A 38 9.67 3.79 0.45
C LEU A 38 10.43 3.22 1.64
N PRO A 39 11.22 3.99 2.43
CA PRO A 39 11.86 3.42 3.61
C PRO A 39 10.87 2.88 4.65
N LEU A 40 9.68 3.48 4.74
CA LEU A 40 8.62 2.96 5.60
C LEU A 40 7.96 1.73 5.00
N ASP A 41 7.72 1.70 3.67
CA ASP A 41 7.15 0.51 3.00
C ASP A 41 8.01 -0.73 3.19
N LEU A 42 9.32 -0.57 3.15
CA LEU A 42 10.31 -1.63 3.38
C LEU A 42 10.41 -2.06 4.85
N HIS A 43 9.87 -1.29 5.79
CA HIS A 43 10.06 -1.58 7.22
C HIS A 43 9.32 -2.87 7.62
N PRO A 44 10.02 -3.91 8.15
CA PRO A 44 9.46 -5.25 8.30
C PRO A 44 8.33 -5.37 9.33
N ARG A 45 8.15 -4.36 10.19
CA ARG A 45 7.11 -4.35 11.25
C ARG A 45 6.16 -3.18 11.15
N LEU A 46 6.62 -2.02 10.70
CA LEU A 46 5.83 -0.79 10.65
C LEU A 46 5.36 -0.44 9.23
N GLY A 47 5.91 -1.10 8.21
CA GLY A 47 5.61 -0.79 6.81
C GLY A 47 4.18 -1.11 6.38
N ASN A 48 3.74 -0.49 5.30
CA ASN A 48 2.40 -0.70 4.74
C ASN A 48 2.17 -2.17 4.36
N ASN A 49 3.11 -2.79 3.64
CA ASN A 49 3.02 -4.21 3.27
C ASN A 49 2.92 -5.13 4.49
N ALA A 50 3.74 -4.90 5.52
CA ALA A 50 3.73 -5.69 6.74
C ALA A 50 2.42 -5.49 7.53
N GLY A 51 1.92 -4.26 7.59
CA GLY A 51 0.66 -3.91 8.23
C GLY A 51 -0.53 -4.59 7.57
N LEU A 52 -0.64 -4.48 6.24
CA LEU A 52 -1.71 -5.12 5.47
C LEU A 52 -1.64 -6.65 5.57
N LEU A 53 -0.46 -7.25 5.45
CA LEU A 53 -0.27 -8.69 5.61
C LEU A 53 -0.73 -9.18 6.98
N LYS A 54 -0.36 -8.46 8.04
CA LYS A 54 -0.78 -8.74 9.42
C LYS A 54 -2.30 -8.60 9.60
N ALA A 55 -2.90 -7.55 9.06
CA ALA A 55 -4.35 -7.31 9.12
C ALA A 55 -5.14 -8.41 8.42
N LEU A 56 -4.62 -8.94 7.31
CA LEU A 56 -5.18 -10.10 6.59
C LEU A 56 -4.93 -11.44 7.32
N LYS A 57 -4.22 -11.43 8.45
CA LYS A 57 -3.85 -12.61 9.25
C LYS A 57 -2.98 -13.62 8.48
N PHE A 58 -2.16 -13.14 7.56
CA PHE A 58 -1.16 -13.95 6.89
C PHE A 58 0.09 -14.09 7.75
N THR A 59 0.79 -15.21 7.59
CA THR A 59 1.99 -15.55 8.37
C THR A 59 3.16 -15.90 7.44
N LYS A 60 4.37 -15.99 8.00
CA LYS A 60 5.60 -16.38 7.30
C LYS A 60 5.86 -15.57 6.02
N PRO A 61 5.87 -14.24 6.10
CA PRO A 61 6.19 -13.39 4.95
C PRO A 61 7.60 -13.68 4.45
N LYS A 62 7.76 -13.60 3.12
CA LYS A 62 9.06 -13.63 2.45
C LYS A 62 9.22 -12.36 1.62
N PRO A 63 10.44 -11.89 1.39
CA PRO A 63 10.71 -10.80 0.46
C PRO A 63 10.11 -11.10 -0.92
N PHE A 64 9.61 -10.07 -1.56
CA PHE A 64 8.93 -10.14 -2.84
C PHE A 64 9.07 -8.82 -3.58
N PHE A 65 9.00 -8.86 -4.89
CA PHE A 65 9.00 -7.70 -5.77
C PHE A 65 10.31 -6.91 -5.67
N GLU A 66 11.37 -7.48 -6.22
CA GLU A 66 12.70 -6.86 -6.22
C GLU A 66 12.70 -5.60 -7.10
N GLU A 67 13.13 -4.47 -6.59
CA GLU A 67 13.25 -3.18 -7.28
C GLU A 67 14.60 -2.55 -6.94
N ARG A 68 15.47 -2.39 -7.95
CA ARG A 68 16.80 -1.78 -7.81
C ARG A 68 17.65 -2.40 -6.69
N GLY A 69 17.64 -3.72 -6.60
CA GLY A 69 18.41 -4.46 -5.58
C GLY A 69 17.72 -4.56 -4.21
N GLN A 70 16.46 -4.10 -4.07
CA GLN A 70 15.70 -4.17 -2.84
C GLN A 70 14.34 -4.82 -3.06
N PHE A 71 13.87 -5.59 -2.11
CA PHE A 71 12.52 -6.15 -2.13
C PHE A 71 11.53 -5.19 -1.49
N ILE A 72 10.67 -4.58 -2.28
CA ILE A 72 9.70 -3.58 -1.82
C ILE A 72 8.36 -4.15 -1.40
N GLY A 73 8.11 -5.43 -1.61
CA GLY A 73 6.89 -6.14 -1.26
C GLY A 73 7.11 -7.35 -0.38
N LEU A 74 6.01 -7.99 -0.02
CA LEU A 74 5.99 -9.24 0.75
C LEU A 74 5.15 -10.28 0.04
N ARG A 75 5.56 -11.56 0.09
CA ARG A 75 4.74 -12.68 -0.36
C ARG A 75 4.53 -13.70 0.74
N THR A 76 3.42 -14.41 0.67
CA THR A 76 3.11 -15.51 1.58
C THR A 76 2.49 -16.68 0.84
N SER A 77 2.58 -17.87 1.42
CA SER A 77 1.88 -19.06 0.94
C SER A 77 0.68 -19.34 1.82
N THR A 78 -0.45 -19.68 1.20
CA THR A 78 -1.70 -19.96 1.88
C THR A 78 -2.54 -20.95 1.06
N ARG A 79 -3.73 -21.28 1.52
CA ARG A 79 -4.77 -21.96 0.74
C ARG A 79 -6.09 -21.27 1.07
N LEU A 80 -6.42 -20.24 0.30
CA LEU A 80 -7.57 -19.38 0.57
C LEU A 80 -8.41 -19.20 -0.70
N CYS A 81 -9.72 -19.39 -0.61
CA CYS A 81 -10.63 -19.05 -1.71
C CYS A 81 -10.50 -17.56 -2.06
N ARG A 82 -10.41 -17.25 -3.37
CA ARG A 82 -10.31 -15.89 -3.90
C ARG A 82 -11.42 -14.96 -3.39
N ASP A 83 -12.64 -15.45 -3.29
CA ASP A 83 -13.77 -14.63 -2.84
C ASP A 83 -13.71 -14.37 -1.32
N VAL A 84 -13.22 -15.33 -0.53
CA VAL A 84 -12.94 -15.14 0.90
C VAL A 84 -11.82 -14.11 1.08
N LEU A 85 -10.79 -14.13 0.25
CA LEU A 85 -9.73 -13.10 0.25
C LEU A 85 -10.32 -11.72 -0.04
N GLY A 86 -11.18 -11.59 -1.06
CA GLY A 86 -11.86 -10.34 -1.37
C GLY A 86 -12.71 -9.81 -0.21
N SER A 87 -13.42 -10.69 0.48
CA SER A 87 -14.20 -10.32 1.68
C SER A 87 -13.31 -9.88 2.85
N ARG A 88 -12.16 -10.52 3.06
CA ARG A 88 -11.18 -10.09 4.07
C ARG A 88 -10.59 -8.72 3.74
N LEU A 89 -10.24 -8.49 2.47
CA LEU A 89 -9.75 -7.19 2.00
C LEU A 89 -10.79 -6.09 2.24
N LYS A 90 -12.06 -6.35 1.89
CA LYS A 90 -13.16 -5.41 2.18
C LYS A 90 -13.22 -5.03 3.67
N THR A 91 -13.14 -6.01 4.56
CA THR A 91 -13.19 -5.77 6.01
C THR A 91 -11.97 -4.97 6.49
N VAL A 92 -10.79 -5.26 5.96
CA VAL A 92 -9.52 -4.65 6.40
C VAL A 92 -9.35 -3.23 5.85
N LEU A 93 -9.78 -2.99 4.62
CA LEU A 93 -9.59 -1.72 3.90
C LEU A 93 -10.81 -0.79 3.99
N GLY A 94 -11.95 -1.29 4.48
CA GLY A 94 -13.18 -0.50 4.63
C GLY A 94 -14.05 -0.46 3.36
N ALA A 95 -13.53 -0.87 2.20
CA ALA A 95 -14.25 -0.89 0.92
C ALA A 95 -13.93 -2.16 0.13
N PRO A 96 -14.84 -2.63 -0.73
CA PRO A 96 -14.57 -3.80 -1.57
C PRO A 96 -13.46 -3.47 -2.58
N PRO A 97 -12.43 -4.35 -2.72
CA PRO A 97 -11.41 -4.15 -3.73
C PRO A 97 -11.98 -4.38 -5.15
N VAL A 98 -11.42 -3.71 -6.14
CA VAL A 98 -11.59 -4.13 -7.53
C VAL A 98 -10.88 -5.48 -7.70
N LYS A 99 -11.58 -6.46 -8.28
CA LYS A 99 -11.11 -7.83 -8.38
C LYS A 99 -11.04 -8.28 -9.83
N ILE A 100 -9.84 -8.60 -10.32
CA ILE A 100 -9.60 -9.22 -11.62
C ILE A 100 -9.34 -10.71 -11.38
N LYS A 101 -10.11 -11.56 -12.04
CA LYS A 101 -10.14 -13.00 -11.84
C LYS A 101 -9.33 -13.76 -12.91
N GLY A 102 -8.10 -13.33 -13.17
CA GLY A 102 -7.23 -13.98 -14.17
C GLY A 102 -6.63 -15.31 -13.71
N GLY A 103 -6.50 -15.52 -12.39
CA GLY A 103 -5.85 -16.68 -11.80
C GLY A 103 -6.83 -17.71 -11.18
N PRO A 104 -6.29 -18.69 -10.41
CA PRO A 104 -7.05 -19.77 -9.82
C PRO A 104 -8.08 -19.29 -8.79
N SER A 105 -9.16 -20.08 -8.59
CA SER A 105 -10.17 -19.82 -7.56
C SER A 105 -9.64 -19.97 -6.13
N VAL A 106 -8.55 -20.72 -5.95
CA VAL A 106 -7.84 -20.88 -4.67
C VAL A 106 -6.48 -20.24 -4.76
N CYS A 107 -6.30 -19.13 -4.04
CA CYS A 107 -5.04 -18.42 -3.92
C CYS A 107 -4.05 -19.24 -3.08
N ARG A 108 -2.85 -19.48 -3.60
CA ARG A 108 -1.79 -20.27 -2.95
C ARG A 108 -0.53 -19.45 -2.65
N LYS A 109 -0.19 -18.55 -3.54
CA LYS A 109 0.99 -17.68 -3.45
C LYS A 109 0.55 -16.24 -3.66
N ILE A 110 0.42 -15.50 -2.58
CA ILE A 110 -0.07 -14.12 -2.59
C ILE A 110 1.11 -13.18 -2.43
N GLY A 111 1.25 -12.24 -3.39
CA GLY A 111 2.16 -11.11 -3.31
C GLY A 111 1.42 -9.84 -2.92
N ILE A 112 2.06 -9.00 -2.11
CA ILE A 112 1.53 -7.72 -1.64
C ILE A 112 2.56 -6.63 -1.90
N VAL A 113 2.16 -5.60 -2.65
CA VAL A 113 2.86 -4.33 -2.79
C VAL A 113 1.80 -3.23 -2.70
N THR A 114 1.78 -2.46 -1.64
CA THR A 114 0.80 -1.39 -1.43
C THR A 114 1.00 -0.23 -2.40
N GLY A 115 0.01 0.64 -2.56
CA GLY A 115 0.08 1.80 -3.45
C GLY A 115 -0.06 1.45 -4.94
N GLY A 116 0.71 2.09 -5.79
CA GLY A 116 0.54 2.11 -7.26
C GLY A 116 1.30 1.03 -8.05
N ALA A 117 1.49 -0.19 -7.55
CA ALA A 117 2.31 -1.21 -8.22
C ALA A 117 1.59 -2.01 -9.33
N GLY A 118 0.31 -1.73 -9.64
CA GLY A 118 -0.46 -2.49 -10.62
C GLY A 118 0.11 -2.49 -12.03
N GLY A 119 0.78 -1.42 -12.43
CA GLY A 119 1.46 -1.36 -13.74
C GLY A 119 2.62 -2.36 -13.92
N SER A 120 3.10 -2.95 -12.83
CA SER A 120 4.20 -3.93 -12.85
C SER A 120 3.70 -5.37 -12.62
N LEU A 121 2.49 -5.68 -13.03
CA LEU A 121 1.85 -6.99 -12.84
C LEU A 121 2.65 -8.14 -13.44
N ALA A 122 3.25 -7.96 -14.61
CA ALA A 122 4.09 -8.98 -15.25
C ALA A 122 5.28 -9.39 -14.36
N LYS A 123 5.88 -8.42 -13.67
CA LYS A 123 6.96 -8.68 -12.71
C LYS A 123 6.46 -9.50 -11.52
N ALA A 124 5.29 -9.15 -10.96
CA ALA A 124 4.69 -9.93 -9.88
C ALA A 124 4.46 -11.39 -10.29
N ALA A 125 3.90 -11.61 -11.49
CA ALA A 125 3.68 -12.94 -12.03
C ALA A 125 4.98 -13.72 -12.24
N ALA A 126 6.01 -13.07 -12.78
CA ALA A 126 7.33 -13.69 -13.01
C ALA A 126 8.00 -14.15 -11.71
N GLU A 127 7.72 -13.49 -10.58
CA GLU A 127 8.17 -13.95 -9.25
C GLU A 127 7.33 -15.10 -8.69
N GLY A 128 6.38 -15.64 -9.47
CA GLY A 128 5.66 -16.88 -9.22
C GLY A 128 4.52 -16.78 -8.21
N VAL A 129 3.90 -15.60 -8.05
CA VAL A 129 2.63 -15.47 -7.31
C VAL A 129 1.45 -15.75 -8.23
N ASP A 130 0.39 -16.34 -7.70
CA ASP A 130 -0.87 -16.58 -8.40
C ASP A 130 -1.93 -15.49 -8.09
N THR A 131 -1.62 -14.65 -7.13
CA THR A 131 -2.51 -13.58 -6.67
C THR A 131 -1.68 -12.38 -6.22
N PHE A 132 -2.00 -11.20 -6.76
CA PHE A 132 -1.33 -9.95 -6.45
C PHE A 132 -2.29 -8.96 -5.80
N ILE A 133 -1.89 -8.39 -4.67
CA ILE A 133 -2.65 -7.35 -3.95
C ILE A 133 -1.84 -6.07 -4.02
N THR A 134 -2.47 -5.01 -4.54
CA THR A 134 -1.88 -3.67 -4.59
C THR A 134 -2.97 -2.61 -4.43
N GLY A 135 -2.62 -1.32 -4.41
CA GLY A 135 -3.63 -0.26 -4.24
C GLY A 135 -4.39 0.01 -5.53
N GLU A 136 -3.69 0.24 -6.62
CA GLU A 136 -4.30 0.61 -7.90
C GLU A 136 -3.52 0.09 -9.11
N GLY A 137 -4.14 0.13 -10.28
CA GLY A 137 -3.54 -0.23 -11.55
C GLY A 137 -4.35 0.30 -12.74
N ALA A 138 -3.70 0.39 -13.88
CA ALA A 138 -4.29 0.88 -15.11
C ALA A 138 -5.27 -0.14 -15.72
N HIS A 139 -6.24 0.35 -16.52
CA HIS A 139 -7.28 -0.47 -17.17
C HIS A 139 -6.72 -1.69 -17.93
N TRP A 140 -5.64 -1.53 -18.69
CA TRP A 140 -5.05 -2.60 -19.49
C TRP A 140 -4.52 -3.78 -18.65
N THR A 141 -4.31 -3.60 -17.37
CA THR A 141 -3.86 -4.69 -16.48
C THR A 141 -4.90 -5.77 -16.29
N ALA A 142 -6.17 -5.52 -16.63
CA ALA A 142 -7.21 -6.53 -16.59
C ALA A 142 -6.95 -7.63 -17.62
N ALA A 143 -6.72 -7.27 -18.89
CA ALA A 143 -6.38 -8.23 -19.94
C ALA A 143 -5.06 -8.93 -19.62
N LEU A 144 -4.05 -8.18 -19.20
CA LEU A 144 -2.75 -8.74 -18.83
C LEU A 144 -2.86 -9.76 -17.67
N ALA A 145 -3.72 -9.53 -16.69
CA ALA A 145 -3.92 -10.48 -15.58
C ALA A 145 -4.50 -11.81 -16.07
N GLU A 146 -5.41 -11.78 -17.04
CA GLU A 146 -5.97 -12.97 -17.69
C GLU A 146 -4.90 -13.71 -18.50
N GLU A 147 -4.10 -13.02 -19.30
CA GLU A 147 -3.00 -13.59 -20.09
C GLU A 147 -1.94 -14.26 -19.19
N LEU A 148 -1.62 -13.64 -18.05
CA LEU A 148 -0.64 -14.15 -17.10
C LEU A 148 -1.20 -15.22 -16.15
N GLY A 149 -2.51 -15.46 -16.14
CA GLY A 149 -3.15 -16.42 -15.25
C GLY A 149 -3.08 -16.03 -13.77
N ILE A 150 -3.12 -14.73 -13.45
CA ILE A 150 -2.95 -14.20 -12.08
C ILE A 150 -4.21 -13.45 -11.61
N ASN A 151 -4.61 -13.64 -10.35
CA ASN A 151 -5.62 -12.79 -9.74
C ASN A 151 -5.03 -11.46 -9.32
N VAL A 152 -5.78 -10.36 -9.47
CA VAL A 152 -5.38 -9.05 -8.97
C VAL A 152 -6.47 -8.47 -8.08
N PHE A 153 -6.06 -7.85 -6.97
CA PHE A 153 -6.94 -7.09 -6.09
C PHE A 153 -6.38 -5.67 -5.96
N TYR A 154 -7.15 -4.69 -6.42
CA TYR A 154 -6.87 -3.28 -6.19
C TYR A 154 -7.65 -2.81 -4.97
N GLY A 155 -6.94 -2.56 -3.88
CA GLY A 155 -7.53 -2.25 -2.58
C GLY A 155 -7.73 -0.77 -2.29
N GLY A 156 -7.35 0.10 -3.25
CA GLY A 156 -7.26 1.55 -3.09
C GLY A 156 -5.85 1.99 -2.69
N HIS A 157 -5.29 2.97 -3.41
CA HIS A 157 -3.94 3.49 -3.14
C HIS A 157 -3.88 4.02 -1.71
N TYR A 158 -4.74 4.98 -1.38
CA TYR A 158 -4.84 5.55 -0.05
C TYR A 158 -5.05 4.48 1.04
N ALA A 159 -6.04 3.62 0.86
CA ALA A 159 -6.42 2.64 1.89
C ALA A 159 -5.27 1.67 2.21
N THR A 160 -4.50 1.25 1.20
CA THR A 160 -3.38 0.32 1.38
C THR A 160 -2.15 0.98 2.01
N GLU A 161 -2.03 2.30 1.98
CA GLU A 161 -0.88 3.06 2.51
C GLU A 161 -1.13 3.74 3.86
N THR A 162 -2.27 3.51 4.51
CA THR A 162 -2.53 4.06 5.85
C THR A 162 -1.86 3.27 6.99
N PHE A 163 -1.48 2.03 6.76
CA PHE A 163 -0.91 1.14 7.80
C PHE A 163 0.42 1.65 8.33
N GLY A 164 1.31 2.10 7.44
CA GLY A 164 2.64 2.54 7.79
C GLY A 164 2.64 3.77 8.69
N VAL A 165 1.95 4.81 8.27
CA VAL A 165 1.89 6.07 9.04
C VAL A 165 1.20 5.89 10.39
N LYS A 166 0.14 5.06 10.47
CA LYS A 166 -0.52 4.70 11.73
C LYS A 166 0.42 3.95 12.66
N ALA A 167 1.15 2.96 12.15
CA ALA A 167 2.08 2.16 12.95
C ALA A 167 3.29 2.99 13.42
N LEU A 168 3.84 3.84 12.55
CA LEU A 168 4.93 4.74 12.89
C LEU A 168 4.51 5.76 13.95
N SER A 169 3.35 6.40 13.77
CA SER A 169 2.82 7.37 14.73
C SER A 169 2.55 6.73 16.10
N ALA A 170 1.95 5.55 16.14
CA ALA A 170 1.77 4.79 17.38
C ALA A 170 3.11 4.42 18.05
N HIS A 171 4.13 4.05 17.27
CA HIS A 171 5.45 3.75 17.78
C HIS A 171 6.11 5.00 18.40
N LEU A 172 6.07 6.13 17.70
CA LEU A 172 6.61 7.41 18.18
C LEU A 172 5.87 7.90 19.44
N ALA A 173 4.55 7.82 19.43
CA ALA A 173 3.70 8.17 20.57
C ALA A 173 4.09 7.38 21.83
N LYS A 174 4.27 6.07 21.70
CA LYS A 174 4.73 5.21 22.79
C LYS A 174 6.15 5.57 23.26
N LYS A 175 7.08 5.78 22.32
CA LYS A 175 8.49 6.06 22.62
C LYS A 175 8.68 7.40 23.34
N TYR A 176 7.97 8.43 22.89
CA TYR A 176 8.12 9.80 23.37
C TYR A 176 6.99 10.26 24.29
N ARG A 177 6.02 9.40 24.59
CA ARG A 177 4.83 9.71 25.41
C ARG A 177 4.03 10.88 24.87
N LEU A 178 3.82 10.92 23.55
CA LEU A 178 3.08 11.97 22.85
C LEU A 178 1.67 11.48 22.50
N PRO A 179 0.65 12.34 22.57
CA PRO A 179 -0.65 12.03 21.97
C PRO A 179 -0.51 12.00 20.45
N TRP A 180 -1.34 11.20 19.77
CA TRP A 180 -1.43 11.20 18.33
C TRP A 180 -2.85 10.94 17.87
N THR A 181 -3.18 11.42 16.69
CA THR A 181 -4.47 11.19 16.03
C THR A 181 -4.22 10.91 14.57
N PHE A 182 -4.97 9.98 13.99
CA PHE A 182 -5.00 9.75 12.56
C PHE A 182 -6.05 10.67 11.93
N LEU A 183 -5.62 11.51 11.00
CA LEU A 183 -6.50 12.35 10.19
C LEU A 183 -6.85 11.57 8.93
N ASP A 184 -8.04 10.99 8.91
CA ASP A 184 -8.50 10.21 7.76
C ASP A 184 -8.99 11.14 6.66
N HIS A 185 -8.42 10.99 5.46
CA HIS A 185 -8.77 11.80 4.29
C HIS A 185 -8.74 10.95 3.03
N PRO A 186 -9.72 10.03 2.87
CA PRO A 186 -9.74 9.10 1.74
C PRO A 186 -9.92 9.85 0.41
N THR A 187 -9.07 9.49 -0.57
CA THR A 187 -9.12 10.05 -1.91
C THR A 187 -10.13 9.34 -2.82
N GLY A 188 -10.55 8.14 -2.44
CA GLY A 188 -11.39 7.28 -3.28
C GLY A 188 -10.60 6.47 -4.31
N LEU A 189 -9.27 6.61 -4.33
CA LEU A 189 -8.34 5.88 -5.21
C LEU A 189 -7.56 4.83 -4.45
#